data_47caf74789504b2634bd75596fe71595
#
_entry.id   47caf74789504b2634bd75596fe71595
#
_cell.length_a   1.000
_cell.length_b   1.000
_cell.length_c   1.000
_cell.angle_alpha   90.00
_cell.angle_beta   90.00
_cell.angle_gamma   90.00
#
_symmetry.space_group_name_H-M   'P 1'
#
loop_
_entity.id
_entity.type
_entity.pdbx_description
1 polymer ?
#
loop_
_entity_poly.entity_id
_entity_poly.type
_entity_poly.pdbx_seq_one_letter_code
_entity_poly.pdbx_strand_id
1 'polypeptide(L)'
;MKLLFSSILILVLMGATFATPPTNTSEQLSPEVLADIASARKATARFHRVEQAEAEGYINLNFCEEGEGCHWLNPSLLDGEFDPTRPEILLYLRDGDGWRLVGVEYVVPLSLSPGLAPEGFPGVADTWREDSEGVGLWELTAWIWLNNPNGMFEQHNPRAE
;
A
#
# COMPACT_ATOMS: atom_id res chain seq x y z
N MET A 1 -61.59 -54.15 -27.05
CA MET A 1 -61.38 -52.99 -26.18
C MET A 1 -59.86 -52.90 -25.89
N LYS A 2 -59.12 -52.08 -26.69
CA LYS A 2 -57.68 -51.95 -26.61
C LYS A 2 -57.32 -50.69 -25.82
N LEU A 3 -56.69 -50.91 -24.67
CA LEU A 3 -56.14 -49.83 -23.84
C LEU A 3 -54.78 -49.43 -24.38
N LEU A 4 -54.66 -48.18 -24.82
CA LEU A 4 -53.39 -47.54 -25.21
C LEU A 4 -52.76 -46.93 -23.96
N PHE A 5 -51.61 -47.42 -23.50
CA PHE A 5 -50.80 -46.78 -22.49
C PHE A 5 -49.89 -45.76 -23.19
N SER A 6 -50.13 -44.47 -22.90
CA SER A 6 -49.30 -43.38 -23.36
C SER A 6 -48.18 -43.18 -22.32
N SER A 7 -46.96 -43.50 -22.70
CA SER A 7 -45.77 -43.26 -21.87
C SER A 7 -45.33 -41.80 -22.05
N ILE A 8 -45.44 -41.01 -20.99
CA ILE A 8 -44.92 -39.65 -20.93
C ILE A 8 -43.46 -39.76 -20.52
N LEU A 9 -42.55 -39.42 -21.44
CA LEU A 9 -41.11 -39.30 -21.21
C LEU A 9 -40.86 -37.92 -20.59
N ILE A 10 -40.52 -37.89 -19.31
CA ILE A 10 -40.09 -36.66 -18.61
C ILE A 10 -38.61 -36.49 -18.85
N LEU A 11 -38.27 -35.50 -19.66
CA LEU A 11 -36.89 -35.07 -19.91
C LEU A 11 -36.47 -34.16 -18.75
N VAL A 12 -35.65 -34.67 -17.83
CA VAL A 12 -35.02 -33.89 -16.77
C VAL A 12 -33.79 -33.17 -17.36
N LEU A 13 -33.93 -31.88 -17.61
CA LEU A 13 -32.75 -31.01 -17.91
C LEU A 13 -31.95 -30.81 -16.61
N MET A 14 -30.84 -31.50 -16.47
CA MET A 14 -29.84 -31.16 -15.47
C MET A 14 -29.14 -29.85 -15.90
N GLY A 15 -29.53 -28.74 -15.29
CA GLY A 15 -28.82 -27.47 -15.44
C GLY A 15 -27.47 -27.55 -14.71
N ALA A 16 -26.38 -27.62 -15.48
CA ALA A 16 -25.04 -27.46 -14.94
C ALA A 16 -24.86 -26.00 -14.51
N THR A 17 -24.87 -25.74 -13.20
CA THR A 17 -24.45 -24.46 -12.64
C THR A 17 -22.95 -24.36 -12.75
N PHE A 18 -22.47 -23.60 -13.73
CA PHE A 18 -21.04 -23.22 -13.78
C PHE A 18 -20.81 -22.26 -12.62
N ALA A 19 -20.12 -22.73 -11.57
CA ALA A 19 -19.57 -21.85 -10.56
C ALA A 19 -18.53 -20.96 -11.25
N THR A 20 -18.77 -19.65 -11.32
CA THR A 20 -17.75 -18.70 -11.71
C THR A 20 -16.60 -18.80 -10.70
N PRO A 21 -15.33 -18.96 -11.15
CA PRO A 21 -14.21 -18.95 -10.24
C PRO A 21 -14.21 -17.60 -9.50
N PRO A 22 -13.75 -17.56 -8.22
CA PRO A 22 -13.60 -16.31 -7.51
C PRO A 22 -12.69 -15.41 -8.34
N THR A 23 -13.20 -14.29 -8.79
CA THR A 23 -12.38 -13.22 -9.34
C THR A 23 -11.50 -12.73 -8.19
N ASN A 24 -10.22 -13.10 -8.18
CA ASN A 24 -9.21 -12.36 -7.44
C ASN A 24 -9.18 -10.96 -8.06
N THR A 25 -10.01 -10.09 -7.53
CA THR A 25 -9.93 -8.67 -7.79
C THR A 25 -8.70 -8.19 -7.02
N SER A 26 -7.51 -8.31 -7.63
CA SER A 26 -6.43 -7.41 -7.29
C SER A 26 -7.01 -6.03 -7.60
N GLU A 27 -7.23 -5.24 -6.58
CA GLU A 27 -7.76 -3.89 -6.69
C GLU A 27 -6.89 -3.14 -7.68
N GLN A 28 -7.45 -2.88 -8.88
CA GLN A 28 -6.70 -2.30 -9.97
C GLN A 28 -6.62 -0.80 -9.68
N LEU A 29 -5.40 -0.33 -9.32
CA LEU A 29 -5.15 1.08 -9.03
C LEU A 29 -5.62 1.97 -10.19
N SER A 30 -6.25 3.09 -9.88
CA SER A 30 -6.69 4.04 -10.88
C SER A 30 -5.50 4.64 -11.67
N PRO A 31 -5.71 5.15 -12.89
CA PRO A 31 -4.65 5.84 -13.64
C PRO A 31 -4.03 7.01 -12.87
N GLU A 32 -4.81 7.72 -12.07
CA GLU A 32 -4.37 8.83 -11.23
C GLU A 32 -3.42 8.34 -10.15
N VAL A 33 -3.77 7.31 -9.41
CA VAL A 33 -2.90 6.69 -8.40
C VAL A 33 -1.59 6.20 -9.03
N LEU A 34 -1.67 5.56 -10.21
CA LEU A 34 -0.47 5.10 -10.92
C LEU A 34 0.44 6.25 -11.33
N ALA A 35 -0.12 7.41 -11.70
CA ALA A 35 0.65 8.60 -12.04
C ALA A 35 1.36 9.19 -10.79
N ASP A 36 0.67 9.23 -9.65
CA ASP A 36 1.24 9.69 -8.38
C ASP A 36 2.34 8.76 -7.88
N ILE A 37 2.13 7.44 -7.95
CA ILE A 37 3.18 6.45 -7.66
C ILE A 37 4.40 6.61 -8.58
N ALA A 38 4.18 6.87 -9.86
CA ALA A 38 5.29 7.13 -10.78
C ALA A 38 6.04 8.41 -10.41
N SER A 39 5.33 9.44 -9.96
CA SER A 39 5.91 10.71 -9.48
C SER A 39 6.70 10.49 -8.19
N ALA A 40 6.15 9.75 -7.22
CA ALA A 40 6.83 9.35 -5.99
C ALA A 40 8.13 8.59 -6.27
N ARG A 41 8.07 7.58 -7.17
CA ARG A 41 9.27 6.83 -7.60
C ARG A 41 10.32 7.76 -8.21
N LYS A 42 9.91 8.65 -9.11
CA LYS A 42 10.84 9.60 -9.74
C LYS A 42 11.52 10.52 -8.73
N ALA A 43 10.77 11.04 -7.77
CA ALA A 43 11.28 11.93 -6.73
C ALA A 43 12.25 11.21 -5.78
N THR A 44 11.95 9.95 -5.42
CA THR A 44 12.69 9.18 -4.42
C THR A 44 13.80 8.29 -5.00
N ALA A 45 13.88 8.11 -6.32
CA ALA A 45 14.88 7.25 -6.98
C ALA A 45 16.33 7.56 -6.55
N ARG A 46 16.66 8.83 -6.29
CA ARG A 46 18.00 9.27 -5.82
C ARG A 46 18.34 8.71 -4.44
N PHE A 47 17.34 8.41 -3.63
CA PHE A 47 17.48 7.93 -2.25
C PHE A 47 17.80 6.42 -2.16
N HIS A 48 17.91 5.71 -3.28
CA HIS A 48 18.59 4.40 -3.28
C HIS A 48 20.05 4.52 -2.81
N ARG A 49 20.64 5.70 -2.89
CA ARG A 49 21.88 6.05 -2.20
C ARG A 49 21.51 6.80 -0.93
N VAL A 50 21.67 6.14 0.21
CA VAL A 50 21.25 6.67 1.51
C VAL A 50 21.90 8.02 1.85
N GLU A 51 23.12 8.26 1.36
CA GLU A 51 23.82 9.52 1.56
C GLU A 51 23.10 10.71 0.88
N GLN A 52 22.29 10.44 -0.15
CA GLN A 52 21.46 11.47 -0.77
C GLN A 52 20.24 11.79 0.10
N ALA A 53 19.68 10.79 0.79
CA ALA A 53 18.61 11.00 1.76
C ALA A 53 19.13 11.84 2.95
N GLU A 54 20.30 11.48 3.50
CA GLU A 54 20.94 12.23 4.57
C GLU A 54 21.23 13.67 4.18
N ALA A 55 21.73 13.91 2.96
CA ALA A 55 22.00 15.25 2.45
C ALA A 55 20.73 16.10 2.27
N GLU A 56 19.56 15.46 2.07
CA GLU A 56 18.26 16.13 1.98
C GLU A 56 17.59 16.30 3.35
N GLY A 57 18.21 15.83 4.43
CA GLY A 57 17.72 16.02 5.80
C GLY A 57 16.97 14.82 6.39
N TYR A 58 16.97 13.68 5.72
CA TYR A 58 16.44 12.44 6.33
C TYR A 58 17.41 11.91 7.38
N ILE A 59 16.90 11.59 8.55
CA ILE A 59 17.65 11.05 9.68
C ILE A 59 17.16 9.64 10.01
N ASN A 60 18.11 8.72 10.25
CA ASN A 60 17.77 7.38 10.70
C ASN A 60 17.23 7.44 12.15
N LEU A 61 16.00 7.00 12.34
CA LEU A 61 15.37 6.96 13.67
C LEU A 61 15.91 5.83 14.54
N ASN A 62 16.73 4.91 13.99
CA ASN A 62 17.13 3.65 14.62
C ASN A 62 15.92 2.80 15.07
N PHE A 63 14.83 2.96 14.36
CA PHE A 63 13.58 2.26 14.54
C PHE A 63 13.34 1.39 13.31
N CYS A 64 13.35 0.06 13.52
CA CYS A 64 13.16 -0.95 12.49
C CYS A 64 12.16 -1.97 12.99
N GLU A 65 11.16 -2.28 12.19
CA GLU A 65 10.16 -3.29 12.48
C GLU A 65 10.11 -4.35 11.39
N GLU A 66 9.87 -5.60 11.83
CA GLU A 66 9.68 -6.73 10.92
C GLU A 66 8.42 -6.49 10.07
N GLY A 67 8.57 -6.56 8.77
CA GLY A 67 7.48 -6.28 7.84
C GLY A 67 7.27 -4.81 7.52
N GLU A 68 7.97 -3.87 8.17
CA GLU A 68 7.87 -2.43 7.91
C GLU A 68 9.20 -1.80 7.47
N GLY A 69 10.31 -2.42 7.91
CA GLY A 69 11.64 -1.92 7.61
C GLY A 69 12.14 -0.89 8.62
N CYS A 70 13.16 -0.15 8.23
CA CYS A 70 13.81 0.87 9.05
C CYS A 70 13.40 2.28 8.56
N HIS A 71 13.04 3.14 9.50
CA HIS A 71 12.43 4.45 9.23
C HIS A 71 13.49 5.57 9.23
N TRP A 72 13.47 6.35 8.17
CA TRP A 72 14.30 7.54 7.99
C TRP A 72 13.41 8.75 7.79
N LEU A 73 13.28 9.59 8.80
CA LEU A 73 12.39 10.75 8.84
C LEU A 73 13.09 12.03 8.38
N ASN A 74 12.41 12.83 7.57
CA ASN A 74 12.78 14.22 7.34
C ASN A 74 11.86 15.16 8.16
N PRO A 75 12.30 15.68 9.30
CA PRO A 75 11.47 16.52 10.16
C PRO A 75 11.01 17.82 9.51
N SER A 76 11.72 18.30 8.48
CA SER A 76 11.36 19.54 7.78
C SER A 76 10.15 19.40 6.86
N LEU A 77 9.72 18.16 6.60
CA LEU A 77 8.56 17.84 5.77
C LEU A 77 7.30 17.60 6.61
N LEU A 78 7.41 17.53 7.95
CA LEU A 78 6.27 17.35 8.84
C LEU A 78 5.36 18.59 8.79
N ASP A 79 4.45 18.59 7.83
CA ASP A 79 3.41 19.60 7.65
C ASP A 79 2.02 18.95 7.67
N GLY A 80 0.98 19.61 7.25
CA GLY A 80 -0.39 19.07 7.23
C GLY A 80 -0.82 18.58 5.85
N GLU A 81 0.10 18.50 4.89
CA GLU A 81 -0.20 18.29 3.48
C GLU A 81 0.38 16.97 2.98
N PHE A 82 -0.41 16.23 2.19
CA PHE A 82 0.06 15.08 1.45
C PHE A 82 0.65 15.53 0.10
N ASP A 83 1.91 15.18 -0.15
CA ASP A 83 2.57 15.35 -1.46
C ASP A 83 3.26 14.04 -1.85
N PRO A 84 2.79 13.31 -2.88
CA PRO A 84 3.39 12.04 -3.28
C PRO A 84 4.88 12.15 -3.64
N THR A 85 5.38 13.35 -3.95
CA THR A 85 6.79 13.57 -4.29
C THR A 85 7.69 13.91 -3.11
N ARG A 86 7.12 14.13 -1.93
CA ARG A 86 7.82 14.60 -0.72
C ARG A 86 7.46 13.76 0.52
N PRO A 87 7.69 12.43 0.49
CA PRO A 87 7.38 11.61 1.64
C PRO A 87 8.19 12.04 2.86
N GLU A 88 7.56 12.10 4.01
CA GLU A 88 8.18 12.44 5.30
C GLU A 88 9.15 11.35 5.75
N ILE A 89 8.84 10.08 5.43
CA ILE A 89 9.63 8.91 5.83
C ILE A 89 10.03 8.10 4.59
N LEU A 90 11.28 7.65 4.60
CA LEU A 90 11.81 6.65 3.68
C LEU A 90 11.98 5.33 4.44
N LEU A 91 11.52 4.23 3.83
CA LEU A 91 11.62 2.90 4.41
C LEU A 91 12.78 2.14 3.77
N TYR A 92 13.71 1.69 4.60
CA TYR A 92 14.89 0.96 4.16
C TYR A 92 14.96 -0.44 4.79
N LEU A 93 15.58 -1.37 4.08
CA LEU A 93 16.06 -2.64 4.63
C LEU A 93 17.58 -2.66 4.65
N ARG A 94 18.14 -3.43 5.57
CA ARG A 94 19.59 -3.73 5.55
C ARG A 94 19.92 -4.54 4.29
N ASP A 95 21.01 -4.17 3.62
CA ASP A 95 21.54 -4.85 2.46
C ASP A 95 23.06 -4.95 2.58
N GLY A 96 23.53 -6.05 3.17
CA GLY A 96 24.91 -6.18 3.63
C GLY A 96 25.28 -5.10 4.63
N ASP A 97 26.33 -4.33 4.34
CA ASP A 97 26.76 -3.18 5.16
C ASP A 97 25.99 -1.88 4.82
N GLY A 98 25.10 -1.93 3.83
CA GLY A 98 24.36 -0.77 3.32
C GLY A 98 22.86 -0.81 3.59
N TRP A 99 22.14 0.00 2.79
CA TRP A 99 20.71 0.17 2.87
C TRP A 99 20.06 0.06 1.48
N ARG A 100 18.90 -0.57 1.42
CA ARG A 100 18.06 -0.67 0.22
C ARG A 100 16.74 0.03 0.48
N LEU A 101 16.43 1.07 -0.30
CA LEU A 101 15.13 1.73 -0.28
C LEU A 101 14.06 0.76 -0.75
N VAL A 102 12.99 0.59 0.02
CA VAL A 102 11.91 -0.36 -0.25
C VAL A 102 10.54 0.28 -0.34
N GLY A 103 10.33 1.37 0.35
CA GLY A 103 9.05 2.07 0.39
C GLY A 103 9.21 3.50 0.86
N VAL A 104 8.08 4.16 0.97
CA VAL A 104 7.93 5.47 1.59
C VAL A 104 6.74 5.45 2.52
N GLU A 105 6.72 6.40 3.44
CA GLU A 105 5.59 6.61 4.31
C GLU A 105 5.32 8.10 4.42
N TYR A 106 4.06 8.44 4.30
CA TYR A 106 3.56 9.79 4.47
C TYR A 106 2.99 9.90 5.88
N VAL A 107 3.35 10.94 6.58
CA VAL A 107 2.89 11.15 7.95
C VAL A 107 2.38 12.58 8.15
N VAL A 108 1.22 12.70 8.81
CA VAL A 108 0.62 13.98 9.16
C VAL A 108 0.34 14.01 10.66
N PRO A 109 0.86 15.00 11.40
CA PRO A 109 0.56 15.14 12.81
C PRO A 109 -0.95 15.23 13.08
N LEU A 110 -1.48 14.44 14.03
CA LEU A 110 -2.90 14.45 14.42
C LEU A 110 -3.38 15.85 14.83
N SER A 111 -2.46 16.68 15.35
CA SER A 111 -2.78 18.07 15.71
C SER A 111 -3.13 18.95 14.50
N LEU A 112 -2.69 18.57 13.29
CA LEU A 112 -2.97 19.27 12.04
C LEU A 112 -4.20 18.71 11.31
N SER A 113 -4.58 17.47 11.58
CA SER A 113 -5.79 16.82 11.04
C SER A 113 -6.54 16.03 12.14
N PRO A 114 -7.12 16.72 13.14
CA PRO A 114 -7.68 16.07 14.31
C PRO A 114 -8.95 15.29 13.97
N GLY A 115 -8.92 13.96 14.21
CA GLY A 115 -10.10 13.08 14.10
C GLY A 115 -10.57 12.80 12.68
N LEU A 116 -9.83 13.23 11.67
CA LEU A 116 -10.11 12.93 10.25
C LEU A 116 -8.80 12.64 9.53
N ALA A 117 -8.74 11.47 8.86
CA ALA A 117 -7.60 11.14 8.01
C ALA A 117 -7.39 12.20 6.91
N PRO A 118 -6.14 12.56 6.61
CA PRO A 118 -5.82 13.48 5.51
C PRO A 118 -6.31 12.96 4.15
N GLU A 119 -6.37 13.85 3.15
CA GLU A 119 -6.42 13.39 1.76
C GLU A 119 -5.09 12.73 1.40
N GLY A 120 -5.15 11.63 0.63
CA GLY A 120 -3.99 10.87 0.18
C GLY A 120 -4.04 10.62 -1.32
N PHE A 121 -3.66 9.43 -1.77
CA PHE A 121 -3.78 9.04 -3.17
C PHE A 121 -5.25 9.02 -3.61
N PRO A 122 -5.58 9.43 -4.86
CA PRO A 122 -6.96 9.54 -5.28
C PRO A 122 -7.68 8.19 -5.30
N GLY A 123 -8.84 8.14 -4.66
CA GLY A 123 -9.70 6.96 -4.60
C GLY A 123 -9.58 6.17 -3.31
N VAL A 124 -9.82 4.86 -3.38
CA VAL A 124 -9.86 3.96 -2.22
C VAL A 124 -8.61 3.08 -2.08
N ALA A 125 -7.56 3.38 -2.83
CA ALA A 125 -6.37 2.54 -2.91
C ALA A 125 -5.39 2.73 -1.73
N ASP A 126 -5.53 3.82 -0.98
CA ASP A 126 -4.71 4.17 0.17
C ASP A 126 -5.47 3.94 1.48
N THR A 127 -4.73 3.69 2.55
CA THR A 127 -5.30 3.53 3.87
C THR A 127 -4.46 4.29 4.89
N TRP A 128 -4.96 5.47 5.33
CA TRP A 128 -4.40 6.18 6.46
C TRP A 128 -4.73 5.45 7.78
N ARG A 129 -3.78 5.39 8.67
CA ARG A 129 -3.93 4.83 10.03
C ARG A 129 -3.46 5.84 11.06
N GLU A 130 -4.10 5.87 12.21
CA GLU A 130 -3.48 6.48 13.39
C GLU A 130 -2.36 5.56 13.85
N ASP A 131 -1.20 6.13 14.18
CA ASP A 131 -0.06 5.35 14.64
C ASP A 131 -0.42 4.49 15.85
N SER A 132 0.06 3.25 15.88
CA SER A 132 -0.22 2.28 16.93
C SER A 132 0.56 2.56 18.21
N GLU A 133 1.60 3.38 18.13
CA GLU A 133 2.54 3.65 19.22
C GLU A 133 2.20 4.91 20.02
N GLY A 134 1.19 5.66 19.59
CA GLY A 134 0.70 6.84 20.26
C GLY A 134 1.64 8.05 20.11
N VAL A 135 2.42 8.10 19.04
CA VAL A 135 3.28 9.25 18.69
C VAL A 135 2.46 10.44 18.24
N GLY A 136 1.21 10.19 17.80
CA GLY A 136 0.26 11.23 17.42
C GLY A 136 0.34 11.61 15.95
N LEU A 137 0.45 10.61 15.07
CA LEU A 137 0.54 10.76 13.63
C LEU A 137 -0.60 10.02 12.91
N TRP A 138 -1.00 10.53 11.75
CA TRP A 138 -1.57 9.75 10.67
C TRP A 138 -0.43 9.21 9.83
N GLU A 139 -0.52 7.93 9.43
CA GLU A 139 0.48 7.22 8.64
C GLU A 139 -0.14 6.57 7.41
N LEU A 140 0.55 6.67 6.27
CA LEU A 140 0.19 6.03 5.01
C LEU A 140 1.44 5.43 4.37
N THR A 141 1.57 4.12 4.44
CA THR A 141 2.67 3.37 3.83
C THR A 141 2.44 3.15 2.33
N ALA A 142 3.49 3.28 1.52
CA ALA A 142 3.46 2.94 0.10
C ALA A 142 4.73 2.16 -0.31
N TRP A 143 4.54 0.87 -0.63
CA TRP A 143 5.61 -0.04 -1.05
C TRP A 143 5.96 0.16 -2.53
N ILE A 144 6.53 1.30 -2.85
CA ILE A 144 6.80 1.69 -4.24
C ILE A 144 8.06 1.05 -4.84
N TRP A 145 8.95 0.47 -4.02
CA TRP A 145 10.22 -0.12 -4.45
C TRP A 145 10.34 -1.62 -4.14
N LEU A 146 9.51 -2.15 -3.25
CA LEU A 146 9.42 -3.58 -2.92
C LEU A 146 7.97 -4.02 -3.07
N ASN A 147 7.70 -4.98 -3.96
CA ASN A 147 6.33 -5.46 -4.11
C ASN A 147 5.81 -6.09 -2.81
N ASN A 148 4.66 -5.60 -2.33
CA ASN A 148 3.93 -6.16 -1.22
C ASN A 148 2.82 -7.09 -1.77
N PRO A 149 2.85 -8.40 -1.49
CA PRO A 149 1.81 -9.33 -1.96
C PRO A 149 0.44 -9.08 -1.32
N ASN A 150 0.40 -8.39 -0.17
CA ASN A 150 -0.84 -8.06 0.53
C ASN A 150 -1.52 -6.80 -0.05
N GLY A 151 -0.75 -5.93 -0.72
CA GLY A 151 -1.22 -4.67 -1.30
C GLY A 151 -0.16 -3.57 -1.20
N MET A 152 -0.18 -2.63 -2.15
CA MET A 152 0.83 -1.58 -2.19
C MET A 152 0.77 -0.65 -0.97
N PHE A 153 -0.42 -0.43 -0.41
CA PHE A 153 -0.68 0.48 0.70
C PHE A 153 -0.91 -0.25 2.04
N GLU A 154 -0.66 -1.56 2.07
CA GLU A 154 -0.71 -2.30 3.34
C GLU A 154 0.54 -2.02 4.17
N GLN A 155 0.36 -1.79 5.47
CA GLN A 155 1.44 -1.47 6.39
C GLN A 155 2.52 -2.56 6.38
N HIS A 156 2.12 -3.82 6.60
CA HIS A 156 3.04 -4.94 6.65
C HIS A 156 3.30 -5.57 5.27
N ASN A 157 4.57 -5.69 4.92
CA ASN A 157 5.05 -6.41 3.75
C ASN A 157 5.86 -7.63 4.19
N PRO A 158 5.38 -8.87 3.96
CA PRO A 158 6.10 -10.07 4.35
C PRO A 158 7.44 -10.29 3.63
N ARG A 159 7.82 -9.39 2.73
CA ARG A 159 9.13 -9.37 2.05
C ARG A 159 10.09 -8.34 2.65
N ALA A 160 9.65 -7.59 3.65
CA ALA A 160 10.43 -6.59 4.35
C ALA A 160 10.98 -7.15 5.67
N GLU A 161 11.70 -8.27 5.57
CA GLU A 161 12.38 -8.97 6.67
C GLU A 161 13.86 -8.63 6.72
#